data_b8e8ad74fb725f33cad85d1097c0e7ae
#
_entry.id   b8e8ad74fb725f33cad85d1097c0e7ae
#
_cell.length_a   1.000
_cell.length_b   1.000
_cell.length_c   1.000
_cell.angle_alpha   90.00
_cell.angle_beta   90.00
_cell.angle_gamma   90.00
#
_symmetry.space_group_name_H-M   'P 1'
#
loop_
_entity.id
_entity.type
_entity.pdbx_description
1 polymer ?
#
loop_
_entity_poly.entity_id
_entity_poly.type
_entity_poly.pdbx_seq_one_letter_code
_entity_poly.pdbx_strand_id
1 'polypeptide(L)'
;EGITGSGHARYEDFPGHMEFEIDVEGLPDGDYHLYVGMQDRGVLTILNGYGEMEFASPGETGKMLMTFDPRGMQIEIQDEAGVVLSTFDSTLEEDNHGHHGSGQGHNGDDEHNYDCEFGPGSGHGPGTGMHGGMDDCVNDGEFIEIEIDLENTGVLPEAKGEAEWEMNSHRVEFSVEIEDVPVGSYPMHVGGNEVGVINAFEMHDGDVYGHLTFRDPEVSGREHLDFEPRGQKIEVFQDENVILEIVFPTE
;
A
#
# COMPACT_ATOMS: atom_id res chain seq x y z
N GLU A 1 20.40 16.30 20.13
CA GLU A 1 20.46 15.31 19.04
C GLU A 1 19.10 15.36 18.37
N GLY A 2 19.04 15.67 17.07
CA GLY A 2 17.78 15.73 16.35
C GLY A 2 17.25 14.31 16.15
N ILE A 3 15.93 14.16 16.22
CA ILE A 3 15.27 12.92 15.84
C ILE A 3 15.48 12.79 14.33
N THR A 4 16.06 11.68 13.90
CA THR A 4 16.21 11.33 12.49
C THR A 4 15.19 10.25 12.22
N GLY A 5 14.13 10.59 11.53
CA GLY A 5 13.08 9.66 11.09
C GLY A 5 12.50 10.18 9.79
N SER A 6 11.90 9.29 9.04
CA SER A 6 11.13 9.55 7.84
C SER A 6 9.80 8.84 7.91
N GLY A 7 8.86 9.24 7.10
CA GLY A 7 7.58 8.57 6.96
C GLY A 7 7.09 8.70 5.53
N HIS A 8 6.30 7.73 5.16
CA HIS A 8 5.64 7.62 3.88
C HIS A 8 4.14 7.46 4.11
N ALA A 9 3.33 8.08 3.29
CA ALA A 9 1.87 7.98 3.34
C ALA A 9 1.35 7.70 1.94
N ARG A 10 0.63 6.61 1.80
CA ARG A 10 0.00 6.16 0.57
C ARG A 10 -1.52 6.18 0.72
N TYR A 11 -2.23 6.67 -0.26
CA TYR A 11 -3.69 6.62 -0.32
C TYR A 11 -4.12 6.08 -1.67
N GLU A 12 -4.97 5.08 -1.64
CA GLU A 12 -5.56 4.45 -2.80
C GLU A 12 -7.08 4.58 -2.76
N ASP A 13 -7.67 4.91 -3.91
CA ASP A 13 -9.10 5.12 -4.07
C ASP A 13 -9.58 4.32 -5.29
N PHE A 14 -10.02 3.09 -5.03
CA PHE A 14 -10.63 2.22 -6.03
C PHE A 14 -12.15 2.32 -5.97
N PRO A 15 -12.89 1.98 -7.02
CA PRO A 15 -14.34 1.93 -6.97
C PRO A 15 -14.86 1.04 -5.83
N GLY A 16 -15.38 1.67 -4.77
CA GLY A 16 -15.95 0.97 -3.61
C GLY A 16 -14.96 0.56 -2.53
N HIS A 17 -13.67 0.81 -2.70
CA HIS A 17 -12.62 0.49 -1.76
C HIS A 17 -11.63 1.66 -1.64
N MET A 18 -11.27 2.03 -0.42
CA MET A 18 -10.26 3.05 -0.14
C MET A 18 -9.28 2.52 0.89
N GLU A 19 -8.01 2.74 0.65
CA GLU A 19 -6.93 2.41 1.59
C GLU A 19 -6.07 3.64 1.90
N PHE A 20 -5.57 3.68 3.12
CA PHE A 20 -4.62 4.69 3.55
C PHE A 20 -3.61 4.04 4.47
N GLU A 21 -2.35 4.09 4.08
CA GLU A 21 -1.23 3.50 4.79
C GLU A 21 -0.24 4.58 5.24
N ILE A 22 0.31 4.41 6.41
CA ILE A 22 1.39 5.23 6.96
C ILE A 22 2.51 4.31 7.42
N ASP A 23 3.69 4.48 6.83
CA ASP A 23 4.95 3.88 7.25
C ASP A 23 5.83 4.91 7.92
N VAL A 24 6.51 4.55 8.99
CA VAL A 24 7.45 5.42 9.69
C VAL A 24 8.72 4.66 10.07
N GLU A 25 9.86 5.28 9.77
CA GLU A 25 11.19 4.72 9.99
C GLU A 25 12.10 5.64 10.80
N GLY A 26 13.11 5.04 11.45
CA GLY A 26 14.19 5.77 12.12
C GLY A 26 13.78 6.48 13.39
N LEU A 27 12.53 6.37 13.84
CA LEU A 27 12.13 6.85 15.16
C LEU A 27 12.55 5.87 16.27
N PRO A 28 12.82 6.34 17.50
CA PRO A 28 13.01 5.48 18.66
C PRO A 28 11.80 4.58 18.91
N ASP A 29 12.05 3.37 19.44
CA ASP A 29 10.98 2.47 19.86
C ASP A 29 10.06 3.14 20.87
N GLY A 30 8.74 3.03 20.66
CA GLY A 30 7.72 3.66 21.49
C GLY A 30 6.39 3.83 20.80
N ASP A 31 5.45 4.42 21.54
CA ASP A 31 4.12 4.73 21.03
C ASP A 31 4.07 6.20 20.60
N TYR A 32 3.57 6.42 19.40
CA TYR A 32 3.36 7.72 18.78
C TYR A 32 1.91 7.87 18.39
N HIS A 33 1.42 9.08 18.20
CA HIS A 33 0.07 9.35 17.73
C HIS A 33 0.10 9.84 16.28
N LEU A 34 -0.71 9.22 15.42
CA LEU A 34 -0.97 9.68 14.08
C LEU A 34 -2.08 10.72 14.07
N TYR A 35 -1.79 11.91 13.55
CA TYR A 35 -2.79 12.94 13.28
C TYR A 35 -2.95 13.15 11.78
N VAL A 36 -4.19 13.15 11.30
CA VAL A 36 -4.55 13.52 9.93
C VAL A 36 -5.59 14.64 10.01
N GLY A 37 -5.23 15.81 9.47
CA GLY A 37 -6.09 17.00 9.54
C GLY A 37 -6.38 17.46 10.98
N MET A 38 -5.37 17.44 11.85
CA MET A 38 -5.46 17.79 13.28
C MET A 38 -6.35 16.84 14.11
N GLN A 39 -6.75 15.70 13.59
CA GLN A 39 -7.51 14.69 14.33
C GLN A 39 -6.63 13.48 14.59
N ASP A 40 -6.62 13.05 15.86
CA ASP A 40 -5.95 11.82 16.29
C ASP A 40 -6.64 10.61 15.63
N ARG A 41 -5.86 9.79 14.91
CA ARG A 41 -6.32 8.60 14.19
C ARG A 41 -5.93 7.31 14.90
N GLY A 42 -5.08 7.39 15.91
CA GLY A 42 -4.68 6.24 16.70
C GLY A 42 -3.21 6.25 17.09
N VAL A 43 -2.79 5.16 17.69
CA VAL A 43 -1.43 4.97 18.19
C VAL A 43 -0.65 4.12 17.19
N LEU A 44 0.44 4.71 16.68
CA LEU A 44 1.45 4.04 15.87
C LEU A 44 2.56 3.55 16.81
N THR A 45 2.78 2.26 16.89
CA THR A 45 3.84 1.67 17.71
C THR A 45 5.08 1.44 16.87
N ILE A 46 6.20 2.06 17.24
CA ILE A 46 7.51 1.87 16.60
C ILE A 46 8.26 0.76 17.33
N LEU A 47 8.70 -0.26 16.59
CA LEU A 47 9.54 -1.35 17.06
C LEU A 47 10.75 -1.54 16.13
N ASN A 48 11.94 -1.59 16.70
CA ASN A 48 13.20 -1.67 15.94
C ASN A 48 13.38 -0.53 14.92
N GLY A 49 12.80 0.65 15.24
CA GLY A 49 12.90 1.83 14.40
C GLY A 49 11.88 1.88 13.26
N TYR A 50 10.90 0.97 13.22
CA TYR A 50 9.87 0.91 12.20
C TYR A 50 8.47 0.80 12.82
N GLY A 51 7.48 1.42 12.21
CA GLY A 51 6.06 1.29 12.54
C GLY A 51 5.17 1.61 11.36
N GLU A 52 4.00 1.00 11.35
CA GLU A 52 3.02 1.09 10.28
C GLU A 52 1.61 1.19 10.84
N MET A 53 0.74 1.86 10.11
CA MET A 53 -0.67 1.97 10.42
C MET A 53 -1.49 2.02 9.14
N GLU A 54 -2.47 1.12 9.05
CA GLU A 54 -3.31 0.95 7.87
C GLU A 54 -4.77 1.21 8.16
N PHE A 55 -5.45 1.80 7.20
CA PHE A 55 -6.88 2.11 7.23
C PHE A 55 -7.54 1.63 5.94
N ALA A 56 -8.73 1.06 6.04
CA ALA A 56 -9.51 0.64 4.87
C ALA A 56 -10.99 1.01 5.00
N SER A 57 -11.64 1.22 3.86
CA SER A 57 -13.10 1.37 3.77
C SER A 57 -13.61 0.68 2.47
N PRO A 58 -14.43 -0.37 2.58
CA PRO A 58 -15.00 -0.96 3.80
C PRO A 58 -13.93 -1.51 4.75
N GLY A 59 -14.27 -1.68 6.04
CA GLY A 59 -13.33 -2.16 7.05
C GLY A 59 -12.86 -3.58 6.78
N GLU A 60 -11.56 -3.80 6.90
CA GLU A 60 -10.88 -5.07 6.68
C GLU A 60 -10.27 -5.63 7.96
N THR A 61 -9.97 -6.94 7.95
CA THR A 61 -9.30 -7.58 9.08
C THR A 61 -7.85 -7.11 9.15
N GLY A 62 -7.44 -6.60 10.32
CA GLY A 62 -6.10 -6.08 10.56
C GLY A 62 -5.95 -4.59 10.28
N LYS A 63 -6.80 -4.00 9.46
CA LYS A 63 -6.81 -2.56 9.16
C LYS A 63 -7.81 -1.79 10.03
N MET A 64 -7.54 -0.54 10.31
CA MET A 64 -8.45 0.35 11.00
C MET A 64 -9.55 0.83 10.03
N LEU A 65 -10.79 0.98 10.54
CA LEU A 65 -11.86 1.51 9.68
C LEU A 65 -11.55 2.94 9.26
N MET A 66 -11.43 3.17 7.98
CA MET A 66 -11.25 4.50 7.40
C MET A 66 -12.59 5.25 7.39
N THR A 67 -12.62 6.39 8.08
CA THR A 67 -13.82 7.26 8.18
C THR A 67 -13.52 8.70 7.79
N PHE A 68 -12.43 8.92 7.06
CA PHE A 68 -11.94 10.23 6.68
C PHE A 68 -11.32 10.18 5.28
N ASP A 69 -11.18 11.31 4.64
CA ASP A 69 -10.44 11.48 3.39
C ASP A 69 -9.11 12.16 3.73
N PRO A 70 -7.96 11.52 3.51
CA PRO A 70 -6.66 12.09 3.87
C PRO A 70 -6.18 13.16 2.87
N ARG A 71 -6.77 13.21 1.67
CA ARG A 71 -6.33 14.12 0.60
C ARG A 71 -6.41 15.58 1.03
N GLY A 72 -5.32 16.30 0.81
CA GLY A 72 -5.22 17.71 1.20
C GLY A 72 -5.13 17.97 2.70
N MET A 73 -4.98 16.92 3.51
CA MET A 73 -4.81 17.03 4.96
C MET A 73 -3.35 16.95 5.36
N GLN A 74 -2.98 17.71 6.38
CA GLN A 74 -1.68 17.57 7.02
C GLN A 74 -1.62 16.26 7.81
N ILE A 75 -0.52 15.52 7.65
CA ILE A 75 -0.23 14.30 8.39
C ILE A 75 0.89 14.62 9.38
N GLU A 76 0.72 14.22 10.63
CA GLU A 76 1.69 14.44 11.70
C GLU A 76 1.83 13.19 12.56
N ILE A 77 3.07 12.83 12.88
CA ILE A 77 3.40 11.85 13.92
C ILE A 77 3.86 12.63 15.13
N GLN A 78 3.26 12.35 16.29
CA GLN A 78 3.51 13.08 17.52
C GLN A 78 3.87 12.12 18.66
N ASP A 79 4.82 12.53 19.50
CA ASP A 79 5.08 11.95 20.81
C ASP A 79 4.53 12.84 21.94
N GLU A 80 4.83 12.53 23.19
CA GLU A 80 4.43 13.35 24.36
C GLU A 80 5.02 14.77 24.33
N ALA A 81 6.11 14.99 23.61
CA ALA A 81 6.78 16.29 23.50
C ALA A 81 6.25 17.14 22.33
N GLY A 82 5.55 16.55 21.38
CA GLY A 82 4.94 17.22 20.24
C GLY A 82 5.21 16.53 18.89
N VAL A 83 5.12 17.30 17.81
CA VAL A 83 5.30 16.79 16.45
C VAL A 83 6.75 16.37 16.22
N VAL A 84 6.94 15.09 15.83
CA VAL A 84 8.25 14.52 15.47
C VAL A 84 8.43 14.40 13.96
N LEU A 85 7.36 14.07 13.22
CA LEU A 85 7.33 14.08 11.76
C LEU A 85 6.08 14.81 11.28
N SER A 86 6.15 15.48 10.14
CA SER A 86 5.02 16.18 9.53
C SER A 86 5.19 16.28 8.01
N THR A 87 4.08 16.17 7.28
CA THR A 87 4.06 16.53 5.86
C THR A 87 4.26 18.05 5.75
N PHE A 88 5.37 18.45 5.18
CA PHE A 88 5.65 19.85 4.88
C PHE A 88 4.77 20.31 3.74
N ASP A 89 3.69 21.04 4.03
CA ASP A 89 2.88 21.77 3.05
C ASP A 89 2.55 20.98 1.75
N SER A 90 2.91 19.69 1.74
CA SER A 90 2.53 18.74 0.72
C SER A 90 1.15 18.23 1.10
N THR A 91 0.15 18.85 0.52
CA THR A 91 -1.12 18.17 0.35
C THR A 91 -0.83 16.90 -0.45
N LEU A 92 -1.48 15.79 -0.11
CA LEU A 92 -1.57 14.66 -1.03
C LEU A 92 -2.11 15.23 -2.33
N GLU A 93 -1.24 15.51 -3.30
CA GLU A 93 -1.62 16.02 -4.61
C GLU A 93 -1.74 14.80 -5.53
N GLU A 94 -2.83 14.80 -6.30
CA GLU A 94 -3.00 13.87 -7.43
C GLU A 94 -1.71 13.88 -8.25
N ASP A 95 -1.02 12.77 -8.34
CA ASP A 95 0.13 12.60 -9.24
C ASP A 95 -0.37 12.65 -10.68
N ASN A 96 -0.71 13.88 -11.09
CA ASN A 96 -1.01 14.18 -12.47
C ASN A 96 0.30 14.15 -13.26
N HIS A 97 0.86 12.94 -13.43
CA HIS A 97 1.91 12.73 -14.40
C HIS A 97 1.37 13.11 -15.76
N GLY A 98 1.50 14.40 -16.07
CA GLY A 98 1.17 14.96 -17.36
C GLY A 98 1.93 14.23 -18.46
N HIS A 99 1.33 13.18 -18.96
CA HIS A 99 1.65 12.64 -20.26
C HIS A 99 1.33 13.68 -21.33
N HIS A 100 2.27 14.56 -21.62
CA HIS A 100 2.35 15.19 -22.91
C HIS A 100 2.74 14.14 -23.95
N GLY A 101 1.76 13.35 -24.34
CA GLY A 101 1.83 12.40 -25.43
C GLY A 101 0.47 12.34 -26.11
N SER A 102 0.36 12.98 -27.28
CA SER A 102 -0.79 12.86 -28.16
C SER A 102 -0.99 11.41 -28.60
N GLY A 103 -2.06 10.74 -28.12
CA GLY A 103 -2.43 9.41 -28.58
C GLY A 103 -3.72 8.93 -27.95
N GLN A 104 -4.78 9.02 -28.71
CA GLN A 104 -6.06 8.29 -28.73
C GLN A 104 -6.36 7.28 -27.62
N GLY A 105 -7.35 7.61 -26.80
CA GLY A 105 -8.45 6.75 -26.40
C GLY A 105 -8.09 5.47 -25.64
N HIS A 106 -8.06 5.53 -24.33
CA HIS A 106 -8.46 4.42 -23.49
C HIS A 106 -9.44 4.99 -22.45
N ASN A 107 -10.64 4.36 -22.40
CA ASN A 107 -11.49 4.41 -21.23
C ASN A 107 -10.80 3.47 -20.23
N GLY A 108 -10.00 4.02 -19.35
CA GLY A 108 -9.45 3.33 -18.21
C GLY A 108 -10.11 3.95 -16.98
N ASP A 109 -10.60 3.16 -16.11
CA ASP A 109 -10.96 3.57 -14.77
C ASP A 109 -9.65 4.04 -14.12
N ASP A 110 -9.59 5.34 -13.84
CA ASP A 110 -8.38 5.96 -13.29
C ASP A 110 -8.25 5.54 -11.82
N GLU A 111 -7.40 4.56 -11.55
CA GLU A 111 -6.89 4.28 -10.21
C GLU A 111 -6.04 5.46 -9.78
N HIS A 112 -6.44 6.10 -8.68
CA HIS A 112 -5.72 7.25 -8.13
C HIS A 112 -4.86 6.79 -6.97
N ASN A 113 -3.57 6.64 -7.22
CA ASN A 113 -2.57 6.40 -6.20
C ASN A 113 -1.92 7.73 -5.80
N TYR A 114 -1.88 8.02 -4.50
CA TYR A 114 -1.33 9.26 -3.93
C TYR A 114 -0.22 8.93 -2.94
N ASP A 115 0.97 9.36 -3.24
CA ASP A 115 2.17 9.09 -2.46
C ASP A 115 2.76 10.36 -1.84
N CYS A 116 3.12 10.33 -0.55
CA CYS A 116 3.76 11.43 0.18
C CYS A 116 4.88 10.96 1.11
N GLU A 117 6.06 11.55 0.99
CA GLU A 117 7.11 11.42 1.99
C GLU A 117 7.10 12.57 2.99
N PHE A 118 7.43 12.31 4.26
CA PHE A 118 7.53 13.32 5.30
C PHE A 118 8.73 13.06 6.22
N GLY A 119 9.35 14.14 6.65
CA GLY A 119 10.58 14.09 7.43
C GLY A 119 10.56 15.00 8.68
N PRO A 120 11.64 15.04 9.46
CA PRO A 120 11.71 15.80 10.71
C PRO A 120 11.48 17.28 10.48
N GLY A 121 10.54 17.86 11.23
CA GLY A 121 10.16 19.25 11.16
C GLY A 121 11.31 20.20 11.47
N SER A 122 11.90 20.86 10.47
CA SER A 122 12.86 21.93 10.67
C SER A 122 12.12 23.23 10.97
N GLY A 123 12.29 23.74 12.21
CA GLY A 123 11.70 24.99 12.63
C GLY A 123 12.03 26.15 11.69
N HIS A 124 11.01 26.88 11.26
CA HIS A 124 11.15 28.05 10.41
C HIS A 124 11.94 29.17 11.06
N GLY A 125 13.07 29.52 10.43
CA GLY A 125 13.66 30.86 10.53
C GLY A 125 13.17 31.70 9.34
N PRO A 126 12.87 33.01 9.51
CA PRO A 126 12.37 33.83 8.42
C PRO A 126 13.52 34.27 7.50
N GLY A 127 13.44 33.96 6.22
CA GLY A 127 14.23 34.73 5.28
C GLY A 127 14.76 34.04 4.03
N THR A 128 14.36 34.59 2.93
CA THR A 128 14.96 34.67 1.60
C THR A 128 14.84 33.45 0.69
N GLY A 129 13.98 33.63 -0.30
CA GLY A 129 13.77 32.72 -1.40
C GLY A 129 15.03 32.47 -2.23
N MET A 130 15.14 31.25 -2.71
CA MET A 130 15.75 30.91 -4.00
C MET A 130 15.13 29.60 -4.47
N HIS A 131 14.72 29.61 -5.74
CA HIS A 131 14.32 28.45 -6.48
C HIS A 131 15.40 27.36 -6.39
N GLY A 132 15.12 26.26 -5.70
CA GLY A 132 15.84 25.02 -5.74
C GLY A 132 14.87 23.96 -6.24
N GLY A 133 15.24 23.30 -7.35
CA GLY A 133 14.39 22.28 -7.96
C GLY A 133 14.12 21.11 -7.02
N MET A 134 13.01 20.48 -7.26
CA MET A 134 12.58 19.19 -6.69
C MET A 134 13.50 18.06 -7.18
N ASP A 135 14.73 17.99 -6.70
CA ASP A 135 15.68 16.94 -7.10
C ASP A 135 16.47 16.39 -5.91
N ASP A 136 15.89 16.34 -4.71
CA ASP A 136 16.49 15.65 -3.57
C ASP A 136 15.48 14.71 -2.88
N CYS A 137 14.88 13.80 -3.64
CA CYS A 137 14.41 12.54 -3.09
C CYS A 137 15.64 11.70 -2.82
N VAL A 138 16.12 11.70 -1.57
CA VAL A 138 17.20 10.80 -1.14
C VAL A 138 16.64 9.39 -1.23
N ASN A 139 17.09 8.67 -2.25
CA ASN A 139 16.78 7.27 -2.49
C ASN A 139 17.51 6.43 -1.43
N ASP A 140 17.01 6.37 -0.21
CA ASP A 140 17.53 5.57 0.89
C ASP A 140 16.96 4.14 0.86
N GLY A 141 17.20 3.47 -0.24
CA GLY A 141 16.85 2.07 -0.43
C GLY A 141 16.26 1.87 -1.82
N GLU A 142 16.74 0.85 -2.51
CA GLU A 142 16.23 0.46 -3.80
C GLU A 142 14.79 -0.07 -3.58
N PHE A 143 13.79 0.75 -3.90
CA PHE A 143 12.41 0.29 -3.98
C PHE A 143 12.27 -0.53 -5.25
N ILE A 144 11.84 -1.76 -5.10
CA ILE A 144 11.58 -2.66 -6.22
C ILE A 144 10.12 -3.06 -6.15
N GLU A 145 9.42 -2.79 -7.22
CA GLU A 145 8.03 -3.18 -7.45
C GLU A 145 7.95 -4.04 -8.71
N ILE A 146 7.23 -5.13 -8.63
CA ILE A 146 6.96 -6.03 -9.76
C ILE A 146 5.47 -6.35 -9.71
N GLU A 147 4.74 -5.84 -10.66
CA GLU A 147 3.30 -6.05 -10.85
C GLU A 147 3.07 -6.87 -12.11
N ILE A 148 2.13 -7.82 -12.08
CA ILE A 148 1.81 -8.66 -13.22
C ILE A 148 0.37 -9.22 -13.18
N ASP A 149 -0.34 -9.08 -14.29
CA ASP A 149 -1.65 -9.69 -14.48
C ASP A 149 -1.58 -11.22 -14.45
N LEU A 150 -2.53 -11.85 -13.76
CA LEU A 150 -2.72 -13.30 -13.78
C LEU A 150 -3.45 -13.73 -15.07
N GLU A 151 -2.98 -14.79 -15.71
CA GLU A 151 -3.59 -15.35 -16.90
C GLU A 151 -4.86 -16.14 -16.55
N ASN A 152 -6.00 -15.78 -17.17
CA ASN A 152 -7.27 -16.50 -17.01
C ASN A 152 -7.24 -17.83 -17.75
N THR A 153 -7.53 -18.94 -17.06
CA THR A 153 -7.53 -20.29 -17.63
C THR A 153 -8.79 -20.61 -18.44
N GLY A 154 -9.81 -19.75 -18.38
CA GLY A 154 -11.10 -19.92 -19.04
C GLY A 154 -12.14 -20.72 -18.23
N VAL A 155 -11.83 -21.15 -17.02
CA VAL A 155 -12.78 -21.79 -16.09
C VAL A 155 -13.83 -20.78 -15.62
N LEU A 156 -13.39 -19.58 -15.28
CA LEU A 156 -14.21 -18.40 -15.03
C LEU A 156 -13.82 -17.32 -16.04
N PRO A 157 -14.50 -17.18 -17.18
CA PRO A 157 -14.04 -16.34 -18.28
C PRO A 157 -13.90 -14.85 -17.97
N GLU A 158 -14.64 -14.36 -16.97
CA GLU A 158 -14.62 -12.94 -16.57
C GLU A 158 -13.59 -12.67 -15.47
N ALA A 159 -13.09 -13.70 -14.78
CA ALA A 159 -12.15 -13.53 -13.67
C ALA A 159 -10.88 -12.82 -14.11
N LYS A 160 -10.46 -11.86 -13.32
CA LYS A 160 -9.20 -11.13 -13.45
C LYS A 160 -8.40 -11.30 -12.17
N GLY A 161 -7.13 -11.03 -12.23
CA GLY A 161 -6.30 -10.99 -11.04
C GLY A 161 -4.94 -10.42 -11.36
N GLU A 162 -4.29 -9.93 -10.32
CA GLU A 162 -2.98 -9.33 -10.35
C GLU A 162 -2.13 -9.86 -9.20
N ALA A 163 -0.85 -9.92 -9.40
CA ALA A 163 0.11 -10.27 -8.37
C ALA A 163 1.20 -9.20 -8.32
N GLU A 164 1.49 -8.73 -7.12
CA GLU A 164 2.44 -7.67 -6.86
C GLU A 164 3.50 -8.12 -5.87
N TRP A 165 4.72 -7.65 -6.07
CA TRP A 165 5.85 -7.81 -5.18
C TRP A 165 6.50 -6.47 -4.95
N GLU A 166 6.51 -6.04 -3.70
CA GLU A 166 7.21 -4.84 -3.25
C GLU A 166 8.38 -5.18 -2.34
N MET A 167 9.48 -4.49 -2.49
CA MET A 167 10.64 -4.62 -1.61
C MET A 167 11.30 -3.28 -1.40
N ASN A 168 11.55 -2.93 -0.14
CA ASN A 168 12.41 -1.83 0.24
C ASN A 168 13.43 -2.27 1.31
N SER A 169 14.17 -1.34 1.91
CA SER A 169 15.19 -1.65 2.93
C SER A 169 14.63 -2.29 4.20
N HIS A 170 13.33 -2.23 4.45
CA HIS A 170 12.69 -2.59 5.72
C HIS A 170 11.62 -3.66 5.59
N ARG A 171 11.05 -3.81 4.41
CA ARG A 171 9.96 -4.76 4.17
C ARG A 171 10.07 -5.46 2.82
N VAL A 172 9.50 -6.63 2.79
CA VAL A 172 9.12 -7.33 1.56
C VAL A 172 7.65 -7.67 1.67
N GLU A 173 6.89 -7.34 0.65
CA GLU A 173 5.47 -7.62 0.57
C GLU A 173 5.16 -8.36 -0.72
N PHE A 174 4.18 -9.25 -0.67
CA PHE A 174 3.64 -9.96 -1.81
C PHE A 174 2.13 -10.02 -1.68
N SER A 175 1.43 -9.51 -2.67
CA SER A 175 -0.02 -9.51 -2.71
C SER A 175 -0.56 -10.19 -3.96
N VAL A 176 -1.77 -10.71 -3.87
CA VAL A 176 -2.56 -11.20 -4.98
C VAL A 176 -3.98 -10.73 -4.84
N GLU A 177 -4.48 -10.07 -5.87
CA GLU A 177 -5.83 -9.59 -6.00
C GLU A 177 -6.60 -10.40 -7.04
N ILE A 178 -7.91 -10.54 -6.83
CA ILE A 178 -8.83 -11.17 -7.79
C ILE A 178 -10.13 -10.39 -7.89
N GLU A 179 -10.61 -10.25 -9.11
CA GLU A 179 -11.84 -9.54 -9.45
C GLU A 179 -12.74 -10.36 -10.38
N ASP A 180 -13.99 -9.92 -10.53
CA ASP A 180 -14.97 -10.53 -11.41
C ASP A 180 -15.16 -12.04 -11.16
N VAL A 181 -15.07 -12.45 -9.91
CA VAL A 181 -15.27 -13.84 -9.45
C VAL A 181 -16.54 -13.94 -8.59
N PRO A 182 -17.19 -15.10 -8.48
CA PRO A 182 -18.26 -15.30 -7.49
C PRO A 182 -17.78 -15.04 -6.05
N VAL A 183 -18.64 -14.51 -5.19
CA VAL A 183 -18.37 -14.42 -3.74
C VAL A 183 -17.98 -15.79 -3.20
N GLY A 184 -16.82 -15.91 -2.53
CA GLY A 184 -16.33 -17.19 -2.04
C GLY A 184 -14.90 -17.17 -1.53
N SER A 185 -14.34 -18.35 -1.30
CA SER A 185 -12.98 -18.56 -0.86
C SER A 185 -12.17 -19.25 -1.95
N TYR A 186 -11.01 -18.71 -2.25
CA TYR A 186 -10.15 -19.12 -3.36
C TYR A 186 -8.76 -19.50 -2.82
N PRO A 187 -8.45 -20.80 -2.69
CA PRO A 187 -7.10 -21.23 -2.31
C PRO A 187 -6.07 -20.70 -3.30
N MET A 188 -4.97 -20.17 -2.77
CA MET A 188 -3.83 -19.68 -3.54
C MET A 188 -2.62 -20.58 -3.33
N HIS A 189 -1.97 -20.98 -4.41
CA HIS A 189 -0.77 -21.78 -4.40
C HIS A 189 0.40 -21.03 -5.02
N VAL A 190 1.57 -21.17 -4.42
CA VAL A 190 2.84 -20.70 -4.95
C VAL A 190 3.79 -21.90 -5.03
N GLY A 191 4.33 -22.14 -6.24
CA GLY A 191 5.21 -23.31 -6.48
C GLY A 191 4.54 -24.66 -6.19
N GLY A 192 3.20 -24.72 -6.32
CA GLY A 192 2.40 -25.92 -6.07
C GLY A 192 2.05 -26.19 -4.60
N ASN A 193 2.40 -25.27 -3.67
CA ASN A 193 2.02 -25.36 -2.26
C ASN A 193 0.93 -24.34 -1.98
N GLU A 194 -0.12 -24.73 -1.24
CA GLU A 194 -1.10 -23.79 -0.74
C GLU A 194 -0.44 -22.87 0.28
N VAL A 195 -0.49 -21.56 0.05
CA VAL A 195 0.09 -20.54 0.92
C VAL A 195 -0.97 -19.74 1.67
N GLY A 196 -2.21 -19.69 1.15
CA GLY A 196 -3.30 -18.97 1.78
C GLY A 196 -4.62 -19.10 1.02
N VAL A 197 -5.63 -18.34 1.47
CA VAL A 197 -6.98 -18.35 0.88
C VAL A 197 -7.45 -16.91 0.68
N ILE A 198 -7.69 -16.52 -0.56
CA ILE A 198 -8.29 -15.24 -0.90
C ILE A 198 -9.80 -15.33 -0.62
N ASN A 199 -10.34 -14.42 0.17
CA ASN A 199 -11.78 -14.34 0.42
C ASN A 199 -12.37 -13.22 -0.41
N ALA A 200 -13.09 -13.55 -1.46
CA ALA A 200 -13.77 -12.59 -2.31
C ALA A 200 -15.16 -12.24 -1.77
N PHE A 201 -15.48 -10.98 -1.74
CA PHE A 201 -16.74 -10.42 -1.24
C PHE A 201 -17.31 -9.41 -2.22
N GLU A 202 -18.62 -9.19 -2.14
CA GLU A 202 -19.32 -8.22 -2.98
C GLU A 202 -19.11 -6.81 -2.44
N MET A 203 -18.62 -5.92 -3.28
CA MET A 203 -18.43 -4.50 -3.00
C MET A 203 -19.77 -3.75 -3.09
N HIS A 204 -19.79 -2.49 -2.66
CA HIS A 204 -21.01 -1.67 -2.61
C HIS A 204 -21.62 -1.38 -3.99
N ASP A 205 -20.85 -1.37 -5.03
CA ASP A 205 -21.24 -1.19 -6.45
C ASP A 205 -21.73 -2.48 -7.13
N GLY A 206 -21.52 -3.60 -6.46
CA GLY A 206 -21.94 -4.94 -6.94
C GLY A 206 -20.80 -5.75 -7.56
N ASP A 207 -19.59 -5.18 -7.66
CA ASP A 207 -18.42 -5.91 -8.11
C ASP A 207 -17.92 -6.82 -7.00
N VAL A 208 -17.23 -7.90 -7.36
CA VAL A 208 -16.68 -8.84 -6.39
C VAL A 208 -15.17 -8.78 -6.46
N TYR A 209 -14.59 -8.51 -5.32
CA TYR A 209 -13.16 -8.30 -5.10
C TYR A 209 -12.66 -9.18 -3.95
N GLY A 210 -11.41 -9.61 -4.03
CA GLY A 210 -10.72 -10.30 -2.93
C GLY A 210 -9.23 -10.17 -3.07
N HIS A 211 -8.54 -9.98 -1.95
CA HIS A 211 -7.09 -9.91 -1.94
C HIS A 211 -6.49 -10.72 -0.78
N LEU A 212 -5.19 -11.03 -0.90
CA LEU A 212 -4.41 -11.70 0.11
C LEU A 212 -2.98 -11.15 0.07
N THR A 213 -2.52 -10.64 1.20
CA THR A 213 -1.21 -10.00 1.34
C THR A 213 -0.34 -10.76 2.33
N PHE A 214 0.92 -10.95 1.97
CA PHE A 214 1.99 -11.55 2.78
C PHE A 214 3.09 -10.53 3.00
N ARG A 215 3.71 -10.55 4.19
CA ARG A 215 4.73 -9.57 4.54
C ARG A 215 5.84 -10.15 5.42
N ASP A 216 7.07 -9.69 5.21
CA ASP A 216 8.23 -9.89 6.08
C ASP A 216 8.94 -8.53 6.31
N PRO A 217 9.11 -8.06 7.57
CA PRO A 217 8.73 -8.72 8.82
C PRO A 217 7.20 -8.79 9.02
N GLU A 218 6.77 -9.82 9.76
CA GLU A 218 5.37 -10.07 10.10
C GLU A 218 4.74 -8.87 10.83
N VAL A 219 3.56 -8.46 10.39
CA VAL A 219 2.75 -7.43 11.03
C VAL A 219 1.34 -7.95 11.32
N SER A 220 0.65 -7.29 12.25
CA SER A 220 -0.71 -7.71 12.63
C SER A 220 -1.68 -7.53 11.47
N GLY A 221 -2.41 -8.59 11.13
CA GLY A 221 -3.45 -8.56 10.10
C GLY A 221 -3.01 -9.01 8.71
N ARG A 222 -1.71 -9.20 8.50
CA ARG A 222 -1.15 -9.77 7.28
C ARG A 222 -0.57 -11.16 7.51
N GLU A 223 -0.54 -11.99 6.50
CA GLU A 223 0.10 -13.29 6.57
C GLU A 223 1.64 -13.14 6.52
N HIS A 224 2.35 -14.00 7.24
CA HIS A 224 3.81 -13.98 7.19
C HIS A 224 4.33 -14.46 5.84
N LEU A 225 5.20 -13.68 5.21
CA LEU A 225 5.86 -14.05 3.96
C LEU A 225 7.03 -15.00 4.25
N ASP A 226 6.76 -16.30 4.30
CA ASP A 226 7.75 -17.35 4.58
C ASP A 226 8.16 -18.15 3.32
N PHE A 227 7.83 -17.63 2.14
CA PHE A 227 8.13 -18.21 0.84
C PHE A 227 8.67 -17.17 -0.15
N GLU A 228 9.29 -17.62 -1.24
CA GLU A 228 9.79 -16.77 -2.34
C GLU A 228 8.87 -16.94 -3.55
N PRO A 229 8.06 -15.94 -3.94
CA PRO A 229 7.15 -16.07 -5.09
C PRO A 229 7.86 -15.89 -6.43
N ARG A 230 8.99 -15.16 -6.49
CA ARG A 230 9.69 -14.86 -7.74
C ARG A 230 10.21 -16.12 -8.41
N GLY A 231 9.92 -16.26 -9.71
CA GLY A 231 10.23 -17.46 -10.49
C GLY A 231 9.34 -18.66 -10.21
N GLN A 232 8.36 -18.54 -9.30
CA GLN A 232 7.40 -19.59 -8.99
C GLN A 232 6.10 -19.41 -9.79
N LYS A 233 5.36 -20.51 -9.92
CA LYS A 233 4.01 -20.47 -10.46
C LYS A 233 3.05 -20.10 -9.36
N ILE A 234 2.25 -19.06 -9.59
CA ILE A 234 1.13 -18.64 -8.77
C ILE A 234 -0.13 -19.22 -9.40
N GLU A 235 -1.00 -19.81 -8.61
CA GLU A 235 -2.25 -20.42 -9.05
C GLU A 235 -3.36 -20.08 -8.05
N VAL A 236 -4.49 -19.58 -8.56
CA VAL A 236 -5.71 -19.34 -7.77
C VAL A 236 -6.75 -20.36 -8.15
N PHE A 237 -7.35 -20.99 -7.16
CA PHE A 237 -8.27 -22.10 -7.36
C PHE A 237 -9.71 -21.75 -7.01
N GLN A 238 -10.64 -22.28 -7.80
CA GLN A 238 -12.03 -22.45 -7.40
C GLN A 238 -12.32 -23.96 -7.33
N ASP A 239 -12.61 -24.44 -6.14
CA ASP A 239 -12.70 -25.88 -5.86
C ASP A 239 -11.39 -26.62 -6.26
N GLU A 240 -11.44 -27.52 -7.25
CA GLU A 240 -10.28 -28.26 -7.77
C GLU A 240 -9.71 -27.68 -9.08
N ASN A 241 -10.25 -26.56 -9.56
CA ASN A 241 -9.88 -25.98 -10.85
C ASN A 241 -9.05 -24.72 -10.65
N VAL A 242 -7.94 -24.61 -11.36
CA VAL A 242 -7.19 -23.35 -11.49
C VAL A 242 -8.00 -22.38 -12.34
N ILE A 243 -8.29 -21.20 -11.81
CA ILE A 243 -9.04 -20.14 -12.51
C ILE A 243 -8.12 -19.07 -13.06
N LEU A 244 -7.08 -18.73 -12.31
CA LEU A 244 -6.04 -17.74 -12.67
C LEU A 244 -4.66 -18.33 -12.40
N GLU A 245 -3.67 -18.03 -13.24
CA GLU A 245 -2.31 -18.51 -13.06
C GLU A 245 -1.27 -17.61 -13.75
N ILE A 246 -0.04 -17.58 -13.22
CA ILE A 246 1.13 -16.95 -13.84
C ILE A 246 2.42 -17.58 -13.32
N VAL A 247 3.50 -17.47 -14.06
CA VAL A 247 4.86 -17.64 -13.52
C VAL A 247 5.37 -16.26 -13.17
N PHE A 248 5.47 -15.96 -11.87
CA PHE A 248 5.87 -14.65 -11.39
C PHE A 248 7.31 -14.33 -11.84
N PRO A 249 7.59 -13.09 -12.31
CA PRO A 249 8.92 -12.71 -12.76
C PRO A 249 10.00 -12.89 -11.67
N THR A 250 11.27 -12.95 -12.10
CA THR A 250 12.42 -12.96 -11.19
C THR A 250 13.09 -11.61 -11.04
N GLU A 251 12.84 -10.73 -11.99
CA GLU A 251 13.39 -9.35 -12.09
C GLU A 251 12.38 -8.47 -12.82
#